data_d61c1be6afbf859d3f192c771f3d2899
#
_entry.id   d61c1be6afbf859d3f192c771f3d2899
#
_cell.length_a   1.000
_cell.length_b   1.000
_cell.length_c   1.000
_cell.angle_alpha   90.00
_cell.angle_beta   90.00
_cell.angle_gamma   90.00
#
_symmetry.space_group_name_H-M   'P 1'
#
loop_
_entity.id
_entity.type
_entity.pdbx_description
1 polymer ?
#
loop_
_entity_poly.entity_id
_entity_poly.type
_entity_poly.pdbx_seq_one_letter_code
_entity_poly.pdbx_strand_id
1 'polypeptide(L)'
;MGRPAKPAQAGTGKIGKQEKNDRKTAENKLKGQSKNVKPAYELTKNQKKIFNTIRRILSDAGVLGELDAYVLTATAVAADRIAEIDLKVNKNPSLMMDKDTAAVRGKYWSDFRQGCNELGLSPQARAKLGIVAAANKSKESDPLESMLGSDDDGD
;
A
#
# COMPACT_ATOMS: atom_id res chain seq x y z
N MET A 1 17.04 11.80 14.67
CA MET A 1 15.92 11.61 13.70
C MET A 1 14.71 11.03 14.45
N GLY A 2 13.54 11.67 14.37
CA GLY A 2 12.31 11.18 14.98
C GLY A 2 11.79 9.93 14.29
N ARG A 3 11.05 9.06 15.01
CA ARG A 3 10.34 7.93 14.39
C ARG A 3 9.31 8.46 13.39
N PRO A 4 9.15 7.83 12.20
CA PRO A 4 8.11 8.21 11.26
C PRO A 4 6.73 8.12 11.91
N ALA A 5 5.84 9.05 11.55
CA ALA A 5 4.47 9.07 12.04
C ALA A 5 3.75 7.77 11.69
N LYS A 6 3.07 7.19 12.67
CA LYS A 6 2.23 6.01 12.45
C LYS A 6 0.82 6.46 12.03
N PRO A 7 0.10 5.66 11.19
CA PRO A 7 -1.32 5.91 10.93
C PRO A 7 -2.10 6.08 12.24
N ALA A 8 -3.11 6.93 12.25
CA ALA A 8 -3.87 7.26 13.46
C ALA A 8 -4.43 6.03 14.20
N GLN A 9 -4.73 4.97 13.45
CA GLN A 9 -5.25 3.70 13.96
C GLN A 9 -4.18 2.82 14.63
N ALA A 10 -2.90 2.96 14.25
CA ALA A 10 -1.77 2.19 14.78
C ALA A 10 -1.02 2.92 15.91
N GLY A 11 -1.47 4.11 16.30
CA GLY A 11 -0.90 4.89 17.38
C GLY A 11 -1.17 4.25 18.76
N THR A 12 -0.11 3.90 19.50
CA THR A 12 -0.19 3.33 20.86
C THR A 12 -0.08 4.38 21.96
N GLY A 13 0.05 5.67 21.61
CA GLY A 13 0.14 6.78 22.58
C GLY A 13 -1.22 7.20 23.13
N LYS A 14 -1.23 7.89 24.28
CA LYS A 14 -2.41 8.56 24.87
C LYS A 14 -2.79 9.78 24.01
N ILE A 15 -3.38 9.55 22.84
CA ILE A 15 -3.95 10.59 21.99
C ILE A 15 -5.45 10.66 22.31
N GLY A 16 -5.99 11.86 22.53
CA GLY A 16 -7.41 12.05 22.84
C GLY A 16 -8.31 11.46 21.73
N LYS A 17 -9.51 10.98 22.12
CA LYS A 17 -10.47 10.38 21.14
C LYS A 17 -10.72 11.32 19.96
N GLN A 18 -10.85 12.61 20.21
CA GLN A 18 -11.14 13.65 19.22
C GLN A 18 -9.99 13.84 18.23
N GLU A 19 -8.76 13.98 18.72
CA GLU A 19 -7.57 14.08 17.86
C GLU A 19 -7.37 12.84 16.98
N LYS A 20 -7.71 11.65 17.52
CA LYS A 20 -7.66 10.39 16.77
C LYS A 20 -8.70 10.35 15.65
N ASN A 21 -9.90 10.86 15.88
CA ASN A 21 -10.95 10.94 14.87
C ASN A 21 -10.62 11.99 13.81
N ASP A 22 -10.08 13.13 14.19
CA ASP A 22 -9.66 14.19 13.27
C ASP A 22 -8.55 13.72 12.34
N ARG A 23 -7.57 13.00 12.88
CA ARG A 23 -6.52 12.36 12.08
C ARG A 23 -7.07 11.31 11.12
N LYS A 24 -7.98 10.43 11.59
CA LYS A 24 -8.64 9.43 10.75
C LYS A 24 -9.44 10.06 9.61
N THR A 25 -10.14 11.16 9.90
CA THR A 25 -10.90 11.91 8.89
C THR A 25 -9.97 12.57 7.87
N ALA A 26 -8.86 13.15 8.33
CA ALA A 26 -7.86 13.75 7.45
C ALA A 26 -7.17 12.68 6.57
N GLU A 27 -6.77 11.54 7.13
CA GLU A 27 -6.19 10.40 6.38
C GLU A 27 -7.18 9.88 5.33
N ASN A 28 -8.47 9.73 5.66
CA ASN A 28 -9.50 9.30 4.71
C ASN A 28 -9.74 10.31 3.59
N LYS A 29 -9.70 11.63 3.88
CA LYS A 29 -9.79 12.68 2.86
C LYS A 29 -8.59 12.66 1.91
N LEU A 30 -7.38 12.43 2.44
CA LEU A 30 -6.16 12.34 1.65
C LEU A 30 -6.12 11.06 0.79
N LYS A 31 -6.75 9.98 1.24
CA LYS A 31 -6.77 8.71 0.52
C LYS A 31 -7.53 8.79 -0.81
N GLY A 32 -8.50 9.68 -0.95
CA GLY A 32 -9.32 9.82 -2.17
C GLY A 32 -10.17 8.58 -2.47
N GLN A 33 -10.68 8.49 -3.71
CA GLN A 33 -11.49 7.35 -4.15
C GLN A 33 -10.62 6.20 -4.66
N SER A 34 -10.63 5.05 -4.00
CA SER A 34 -9.83 3.87 -4.38
C SER A 34 -10.29 3.19 -5.69
N LYS A 35 -11.52 3.43 -6.12
CA LYS A 35 -12.14 2.68 -7.25
C LYS A 35 -11.62 3.06 -8.64
N ASN A 36 -11.03 4.25 -8.82
CA ASN A 36 -10.66 4.81 -10.13
C ASN A 36 -9.17 5.11 -10.27
N VAL A 37 -8.31 4.44 -9.50
CA VAL A 37 -6.86 4.64 -9.64
C VAL A 37 -6.40 4.21 -11.04
N LYS A 38 -5.90 5.20 -11.80
CA LYS A 38 -5.37 5.03 -13.16
C LYS A 38 -3.84 5.11 -13.13
N PRO A 39 -3.15 4.50 -14.12
CA PRO A 39 -1.71 4.69 -14.24
C PRO A 39 -1.35 6.18 -14.36
N ALA A 40 -0.30 6.59 -13.66
CA ALA A 40 0.18 7.97 -13.67
C ALA A 40 0.77 8.41 -15.02
N TYR A 41 1.21 7.44 -15.83
CA TYR A 41 1.71 7.63 -17.19
C TYR A 41 1.43 6.40 -18.04
N GLU A 42 1.75 6.48 -19.33
CA GLU A 42 1.46 5.41 -20.28
C GLU A 42 2.27 4.13 -19.99
N LEU A 43 1.59 2.99 -20.01
CA LEU A 43 2.14 1.66 -19.73
C LEU A 43 2.03 0.74 -20.95
N THR A 44 2.98 -0.17 -21.10
CA THR A 44 2.90 -1.28 -22.04
C THR A 44 1.77 -2.24 -21.67
N LYS A 45 1.41 -3.16 -22.58
CA LYS A 45 0.37 -4.17 -22.32
C LYS A 45 0.68 -5.02 -21.07
N ASN A 46 1.94 -5.43 -20.91
CA ASN A 46 2.35 -6.24 -19.77
C ASN A 46 2.32 -5.44 -18.47
N GLN A 47 2.84 -4.23 -18.48
CA GLN A 47 2.81 -3.32 -17.33
C GLN A 47 1.36 -3.03 -16.91
N LYS A 48 0.44 -2.81 -17.85
CA LYS A 48 -0.99 -2.64 -17.57
C LYS A 48 -1.61 -3.87 -16.89
N LYS A 49 -1.22 -5.08 -17.31
CA LYS A 49 -1.67 -6.32 -16.65
C LYS A 49 -1.20 -6.38 -15.20
N ILE A 50 0.09 -6.12 -14.96
CA ILE A 50 0.67 -6.12 -13.61
C ILE A 50 0.01 -5.04 -12.76
N PHE A 51 -0.09 -3.82 -13.26
CA PHE A 51 -0.76 -2.71 -12.61
C PHE A 51 -2.20 -3.07 -12.18
N ASN A 52 -3.00 -3.59 -13.10
CA ASN A 52 -4.39 -3.97 -12.82
C ASN A 52 -4.50 -5.10 -11.79
N THR A 53 -3.57 -6.06 -11.81
CA THR A 53 -3.54 -7.15 -10.83
C THR A 53 -3.28 -6.60 -9.42
N ILE A 54 -2.24 -5.77 -9.26
CA ILE A 54 -1.91 -5.18 -7.96
C ILE A 54 -3.03 -4.25 -7.50
N ARG A 55 -3.54 -3.38 -8.40
CA ARG A 55 -4.65 -2.48 -8.11
C ARG A 55 -5.85 -3.22 -7.55
N ARG A 56 -6.26 -4.33 -8.18
CA ARG A 56 -7.40 -5.14 -7.73
C ARG A 56 -7.18 -5.65 -6.32
N ILE A 57 -6.04 -6.26 -6.03
CA ILE A 57 -5.70 -6.80 -4.70
C ILE A 57 -5.76 -5.69 -3.63
N LEU A 58 -5.19 -4.52 -3.91
CA LEU A 58 -5.15 -3.40 -2.98
C LEU A 58 -6.52 -2.73 -2.82
N SER A 59 -7.33 -2.67 -3.89
CA SER A 59 -8.69 -2.16 -3.83
C SER A 59 -9.60 -3.06 -3.00
N ASP A 60 -9.50 -4.38 -3.18
CA ASP A 60 -10.26 -5.37 -2.41
C ASP A 60 -9.90 -5.33 -0.91
N ALA A 61 -8.62 -5.05 -0.61
CA ALA A 61 -8.15 -4.82 0.76
C ALA A 61 -8.52 -3.44 1.33
N GLY A 62 -9.09 -2.53 0.53
CA GLY A 62 -9.49 -1.18 0.95
C GLY A 62 -8.33 -0.25 1.32
N VAL A 63 -7.09 -0.57 0.92
CA VAL A 63 -5.89 0.19 1.29
C VAL A 63 -5.41 1.16 0.21
N LEU A 64 -5.87 1.01 -1.03
CA LEU A 64 -5.45 1.83 -2.16
C LEU A 64 -6.10 3.21 -2.14
N GLY A 65 -5.31 4.25 -2.41
CA GLY A 65 -5.75 5.64 -2.60
C GLY A 65 -5.31 6.20 -3.96
N GLU A 66 -5.88 7.35 -4.38
CA GLU A 66 -5.51 8.01 -5.63
C GLU A 66 -4.04 8.44 -5.66
N LEU A 67 -3.50 8.84 -4.51
CA LEU A 67 -2.10 9.25 -4.37
C LEU A 67 -1.11 8.10 -4.61
N ASP A 68 -1.58 6.85 -4.46
CA ASP A 68 -0.74 5.67 -4.68
C ASP A 68 -0.52 5.36 -6.17
N ALA A 69 -1.19 6.09 -7.08
CA ALA A 69 -1.12 5.86 -8.52
C ALA A 69 0.32 5.88 -9.06
N TYR A 70 1.16 6.80 -8.59
CA TYR A 70 2.56 6.91 -9.01
C TYR A 70 3.39 5.73 -8.53
N VAL A 71 3.27 5.39 -7.25
CA VAL A 71 4.01 4.27 -6.64
C VAL A 71 3.59 2.95 -7.28
N LEU A 72 2.28 2.75 -7.48
CA LEU A 72 1.74 1.56 -8.13
C LEU A 72 2.20 1.44 -9.59
N THR A 73 2.23 2.55 -10.34
CA THR A 73 2.72 2.58 -11.72
C THR A 73 4.20 2.23 -11.78
N ALA A 74 5.03 2.84 -10.95
CA ALA A 74 6.47 2.57 -10.88
C ALA A 74 6.75 1.11 -10.46
N THR A 75 5.99 0.58 -9.51
CA THR A 75 6.09 -0.82 -9.07
C THR A 75 5.77 -1.80 -10.19
N ALA A 76 4.71 -1.52 -10.98
CA ALA A 76 4.34 -2.35 -12.12
C ALA A 76 5.41 -2.34 -13.22
N VAL A 77 6.01 -1.18 -13.49
CA VAL A 77 7.12 -1.05 -14.45
C VAL A 77 8.34 -1.82 -13.96
N ALA A 78 8.72 -1.66 -12.70
CA ALA A 78 9.87 -2.35 -12.12
C ALA A 78 9.71 -3.89 -12.22
N ALA A 79 8.52 -4.41 -11.88
CA ALA A 79 8.22 -5.84 -11.99
C ALA A 79 8.35 -6.36 -13.43
N ASP A 80 7.83 -5.62 -14.41
CA ASP A 80 7.92 -5.96 -15.84
C ASP A 80 9.38 -5.98 -16.32
N ARG A 81 10.17 -4.97 -15.95
CA ARG A 81 11.59 -4.87 -16.32
C ARG A 81 12.43 -6.00 -15.73
N ILE A 82 12.17 -6.40 -14.48
CA ILE A 82 12.82 -7.56 -13.88
C ILE A 82 12.52 -8.82 -14.71
N ALA A 83 11.25 -9.04 -15.04
CA ALA A 83 10.83 -10.21 -15.83
C ALA A 83 11.48 -10.22 -17.23
N GLU A 84 11.56 -9.07 -17.92
CA GLU A 84 12.23 -8.94 -19.20
C GLU A 84 13.74 -9.28 -19.12
N ILE A 85 14.42 -8.79 -18.08
CA ILE A 85 15.85 -9.06 -17.88
C ILE A 85 16.05 -10.56 -17.59
N ASP A 86 15.24 -11.12 -16.69
CA ASP A 86 15.33 -12.54 -16.34
C ASP A 86 15.07 -13.45 -17.55
N LEU A 87 14.13 -13.09 -18.43
CA LEU A 87 13.91 -13.79 -19.70
C LEU A 87 15.11 -13.71 -20.65
N LYS A 88 15.79 -12.56 -20.73
CA LYS A 88 17.01 -12.41 -21.54
C LYS A 88 18.16 -13.26 -20.98
N VAL A 89 18.35 -13.25 -19.66
CA VAL A 89 19.37 -14.04 -18.97
C VAL A 89 19.10 -15.54 -19.17
N ASN A 90 17.84 -15.98 -19.07
CA ASN A 90 17.48 -17.38 -19.29
C ASN A 90 17.75 -17.84 -20.73
N LYS A 91 17.61 -16.94 -21.72
CA LYS A 91 17.96 -17.24 -23.12
C LYS A 91 19.46 -17.21 -23.39
N ASN A 92 20.19 -16.36 -22.68
CA ASN A 92 21.63 -16.20 -22.78
C ASN A 92 22.28 -16.15 -21.39
N PRO A 93 22.65 -17.32 -20.83
CA PRO A 93 23.23 -17.42 -19.49
C PRO A 93 24.52 -16.61 -19.27
N SER A 94 25.26 -16.25 -20.34
CA SER A 94 26.45 -15.42 -20.22
C SER A 94 26.15 -14.02 -19.63
N LEU A 95 24.93 -13.52 -19.81
CA LEU A 95 24.47 -12.26 -19.24
C LEU A 95 24.40 -12.27 -17.70
N MET A 96 24.41 -13.44 -17.05
CA MET A 96 24.50 -13.53 -15.59
C MET A 96 25.80 -12.93 -15.04
N MET A 97 26.89 -13.01 -15.83
CA MET A 97 28.22 -12.50 -15.45
C MET A 97 28.44 -11.07 -15.92
N ASP A 98 27.48 -10.50 -16.65
CA ASP A 98 27.55 -9.12 -17.11
C ASP A 98 27.20 -8.14 -15.99
N LYS A 99 28.13 -7.24 -15.66
CA LYS A 99 27.99 -6.28 -14.56
C LYS A 99 26.85 -5.30 -14.79
N ASP A 100 26.64 -4.86 -16.02
CA ASP A 100 25.61 -3.88 -16.34
C ASP A 100 24.22 -4.50 -16.23
N THR A 101 24.06 -5.72 -16.72
CA THR A 101 22.82 -6.48 -16.56
C THR A 101 22.49 -6.71 -15.09
N ALA A 102 23.49 -7.11 -14.29
CA ALA A 102 23.29 -7.34 -12.85
C ALA A 102 22.94 -6.04 -12.11
N ALA A 103 23.62 -4.92 -12.44
CA ALA A 103 23.37 -3.62 -11.83
C ALA A 103 21.96 -3.09 -12.14
N VAL A 104 21.54 -3.14 -13.41
CA VAL A 104 20.21 -2.69 -13.85
C VAL A 104 19.11 -3.55 -13.21
N ARG A 105 19.28 -4.87 -13.19
CA ARG A 105 18.35 -5.79 -12.51
C ARG A 105 18.25 -5.47 -11.02
N GLY A 106 19.40 -5.24 -10.36
CA GLY A 106 19.47 -4.88 -8.95
C GLY A 106 18.73 -3.59 -8.63
N LYS A 107 18.83 -2.58 -9.50
CA LYS A 107 18.12 -1.32 -9.37
C LYS A 107 16.59 -1.53 -9.43
N TYR A 108 16.10 -2.21 -10.47
CA TYR A 108 14.66 -2.49 -10.58
C TYR A 108 14.14 -3.38 -9.44
N TRP A 109 14.95 -4.30 -8.93
CA TRP A 109 14.61 -5.09 -7.76
C TRP A 109 14.47 -4.23 -6.50
N SER A 110 15.36 -3.25 -6.31
CA SER A 110 15.26 -2.28 -5.21
C SER A 110 13.98 -1.45 -5.32
N ASP A 111 13.70 -0.89 -6.52
CA ASP A 111 12.52 -0.09 -6.78
C ASP A 111 11.23 -0.90 -6.55
N PHE A 112 11.19 -2.15 -7.01
CA PHE A 112 10.06 -3.05 -6.78
C PHE A 112 9.85 -3.34 -5.28
N ARG A 113 10.93 -3.65 -4.55
CA ARG A 113 10.84 -3.88 -3.10
C ARG A 113 10.34 -2.65 -2.34
N GLN A 114 10.85 -1.47 -2.70
CA GLN A 114 10.40 -0.23 -2.10
C GLN A 114 8.91 -0.01 -2.38
N GLY A 115 8.48 -0.13 -3.62
CA GLY A 115 7.07 -0.03 -3.99
C GLY A 115 6.19 -1.06 -3.25
N CYS A 116 6.63 -2.30 -3.12
CA CYS A 116 5.91 -3.31 -2.33
C CYS A 116 5.78 -2.92 -0.84
N ASN A 117 6.78 -2.29 -0.26
CA ASN A 117 6.73 -1.82 1.13
C ASN A 117 5.76 -0.64 1.28
N GLU A 118 5.82 0.32 0.39
CA GLU A 118 4.97 1.51 0.40
C GLU A 118 3.49 1.16 0.16
N LEU A 119 3.22 0.26 -0.80
CA LEU A 119 1.87 -0.22 -1.11
C LEU A 119 1.31 -1.26 -0.11
N GLY A 120 2.07 -1.65 0.90
CA GLY A 120 1.62 -2.65 1.86
C GLY A 120 1.59 -4.09 1.33
N LEU A 121 2.29 -4.39 0.23
CA LEU A 121 2.34 -5.72 -0.38
C LEU A 121 3.33 -6.67 0.30
N SER A 122 4.29 -6.16 1.08
CA SER A 122 5.24 -7.01 1.80
C SER A 122 4.56 -7.76 2.95
N PRO A 123 5.03 -8.97 3.34
CA PRO A 123 4.48 -9.72 4.47
C PRO A 123 4.43 -8.91 5.77
N GLN A 124 5.45 -8.13 6.04
CA GLN A 124 5.52 -7.26 7.22
C GLN A 124 4.49 -6.13 7.17
N ALA A 125 4.31 -5.52 5.99
CA ALA A 125 3.31 -4.48 5.80
C ALA A 125 1.89 -5.04 5.91
N ARG A 126 1.62 -6.24 5.35
CA ARG A 126 0.34 -6.94 5.51
C ARG A 126 0.04 -7.29 6.97
N ALA A 127 1.04 -7.74 7.73
CA ALA A 127 0.87 -8.00 9.15
C ALA A 127 0.47 -6.73 9.92
N LYS A 128 1.10 -5.59 9.62
CA LYS A 128 0.73 -4.30 10.21
C LYS A 128 -0.70 -3.88 9.86
N LEU A 129 -1.10 -4.06 8.60
CA LEU A 129 -2.47 -3.77 8.14
C LEU A 129 -3.48 -4.72 8.80
N GLY A 130 -3.14 -6.01 8.95
CA GLY A 130 -3.97 -7.00 9.65
C GLY A 130 -4.20 -6.66 11.12
N ILE A 131 -3.18 -6.20 11.83
CA ILE A 131 -3.29 -5.74 13.22
C ILE A 131 -4.24 -4.52 13.30
N VAL A 132 -4.11 -3.58 12.37
CA VAL A 132 -4.97 -2.40 12.32
C VAL A 132 -6.43 -2.78 12.02
N ALA A 133 -6.64 -3.69 11.08
CA ALA A 133 -7.98 -4.18 10.73
C ALA A 133 -8.65 -4.94 11.88
N ALA A 134 -7.89 -5.79 12.59
CA ALA A 134 -8.38 -6.51 13.78
C ALA A 134 -8.75 -5.54 14.92
N ALA A 135 -7.91 -4.53 15.16
CA ALA A 135 -8.18 -3.50 16.16
C ALA A 135 -9.43 -2.65 15.85
N ASN A 136 -9.77 -2.49 14.57
CA ASN A 136 -10.99 -1.80 14.16
C ASN A 136 -12.23 -2.67 14.38
N LYS A 137 -12.17 -3.97 14.03
CA LYS A 137 -13.30 -4.90 14.26
C LYS A 137 -13.64 -5.05 15.73
N SER A 138 -12.65 -5.11 16.62
CA SER A 138 -12.89 -5.20 18.07
C SER A 138 -13.55 -3.94 18.64
N LYS A 139 -13.42 -2.79 17.97
CA LYS A 139 -14.09 -1.54 18.38
C LYS A 139 -15.52 -1.42 17.86
N GLU A 140 -15.79 -1.93 16.65
CA GLU A 140 -17.16 -1.98 16.10
C GLU A 140 -18.05 -3.01 16.81
N SER A 141 -17.45 -3.95 17.51
CA SER A 141 -18.15 -5.01 18.26
C SER A 141 -18.17 -4.78 19.78
N ASP A 142 -17.78 -3.60 20.28
CA ASP A 142 -17.86 -3.27 21.71
C ASP A 142 -19.32 -2.89 22.06
N PRO A 143 -20.06 -3.77 22.79
CA PRO A 143 -21.46 -3.50 23.15
C PRO A 143 -21.62 -2.26 24.07
N LEU A 144 -20.58 -1.88 24.78
CA LEU A 144 -20.57 -0.71 25.66
C LEU A 144 -20.57 0.62 24.88
N GLU A 145 -19.90 0.67 23.71
CA GLU A 145 -19.89 1.88 22.87
C GLU A 145 -21.24 2.08 22.17
N SER A 146 -21.97 1.00 21.86
CA SER A 146 -23.34 1.08 21.30
C SER A 146 -24.39 1.47 22.35
N MET A 147 -24.14 1.18 23.63
CA MET A 147 -25.08 1.55 24.72
C MET A 147 -24.87 2.97 25.23
N LEU A 148 -23.64 3.49 25.17
CA LEU A 148 -23.30 4.85 25.63
C LEU A 148 -23.50 5.94 24.58
N GLY A 149 -23.72 5.56 23.31
CA GLY A 149 -24.00 6.50 22.21
C GLY A 149 -25.47 6.81 21.97
N SER A 150 -26.39 6.25 22.75
CA SER A 150 -27.85 6.43 22.58
C SER A 150 -28.52 7.37 23.58
N ASP A 151 -27.79 7.96 24.52
CA ASP A 151 -28.35 8.85 25.54
C ASP A 151 -27.81 10.30 25.36
N ASP A 152 -28.05 10.91 24.22
CA ASP A 152 -27.94 12.37 24.10
C ASP A 152 -28.85 12.92 22.98
N ASP A 153 -30.18 12.66 23.14
CA ASP A 153 -31.22 13.42 22.50
C ASP A 153 -32.42 13.48 23.45
N GLY A 154 -32.49 14.55 24.24
CA GLY A 154 -33.69 14.84 25.04
C GLY A 154 -33.46 15.86 26.16
N ASP A 155 -33.43 17.14 25.86
CA ASP A 155 -34.26 18.20 26.40
C ASP A 155 -33.77 19.56 25.91
#